data_77a66b7297ecee6beada19ad0ba2418a
#
_entry.id   77a66b7297ecee6beada19ad0ba2418a
#
_cell.length_a   1.000
_cell.length_b   1.000
_cell.length_c   1.000
_cell.angle_alpha   90.00
_cell.angle_beta   90.00
_cell.angle_gamma   90.00
#
_symmetry.space_group_name_H-M   'P 1'
#
loop_
_entity.id
_entity.type
_entity.pdbx_description
1 polymer ?
#
loop_
_entity_poly.entity_id
_entity_poly.type
_entity_poly.pdbx_seq_one_letter_code
_entity_poly.pdbx_strand_id
1 'polypeptide(L)'
;MLSPIFADRALPDLGATCHVWRAGELGGASLHTVDTGYAGLNQVLPGGGWPQGALIELLQPQAGLNEWGLLAPALAAVQLAAPGQLMVLVGPPCWPFGPALGA
;
A
#
# COMPACT_ATOMS: atom_id res chain seq x y z
N MET A 1 -15.76 24.70 18.25
CA MET A 1 -15.43 25.70 17.23
C MET A 1 -13.99 25.57 16.85
N LEU A 2 -13.71 25.30 15.60
CA LEU A 2 -12.34 25.18 15.11
C LEU A 2 -11.66 26.55 15.16
N SER A 3 -10.40 26.56 15.62
CA SER A 3 -9.61 27.79 15.66
C SER A 3 -9.47 28.39 14.25
N PRO A 4 -9.63 29.71 14.08
CA PRO A 4 -9.41 30.37 12.79
C PRO A 4 -8.03 30.11 12.17
N ILE A 5 -7.05 29.72 12.98
CA ILE A 5 -5.71 29.38 12.54
C ILE A 5 -5.70 28.24 11.54
N PHE A 6 -6.62 27.27 11.66
CA PHE A 6 -6.71 26.16 10.72
C PHE A 6 -7.61 26.46 9.52
N ALA A 7 -8.54 27.42 9.65
CA ALA A 7 -9.45 27.77 8.57
C ALA A 7 -8.80 28.66 7.50
N ASP A 8 -7.90 29.56 7.92
CA ASP A 8 -7.28 30.57 7.04
C ASP A 8 -5.93 30.14 6.46
N ARG A 9 -5.35 29.05 6.93
CA ARG A 9 -4.10 28.55 6.36
C ARG A 9 -4.40 27.68 5.16
N ALA A 10 -4.19 28.22 3.99
CA ALA A 10 -4.06 27.43 2.80
C ALA A 10 -2.84 26.51 2.97
N LEU A 11 -3.09 25.19 2.97
CA LEU A 11 -2.00 24.22 2.92
C LEU A 11 -1.27 24.41 1.58
N PRO A 12 0.07 24.45 1.58
CA PRO A 12 0.81 24.46 0.32
C PRO A 12 0.42 23.26 -0.52
N ASP A 13 0.44 23.42 -1.83
CA ASP A 13 0.15 22.30 -2.73
C ASP A 13 1.33 21.34 -2.75
N LEU A 14 1.34 20.44 -1.77
CA LEU A 14 2.37 19.44 -1.63
C LEU A 14 2.20 18.29 -2.66
N GLY A 15 1.00 18.13 -3.22
CA GLY A 15 0.73 17.10 -4.22
C GLY A 15 1.52 17.28 -5.50
N ALA A 16 1.80 18.53 -5.90
CA ALA A 16 2.57 18.82 -7.10
C ALA A 16 4.07 18.52 -6.95
N THR A 17 4.59 18.48 -5.73
CA THR A 17 6.03 18.36 -5.46
C THR A 17 6.46 17.08 -4.77
N CYS A 18 5.60 16.42 -4.02
CA CYS A 18 5.98 15.35 -3.09
C CYS A 18 5.09 14.11 -3.13
N HIS A 19 4.22 13.93 -4.09
CA HIS A 19 3.24 12.83 -4.10
C HIS A 19 2.43 12.75 -2.81
N VAL A 20 2.12 13.89 -2.21
CA VAL A 20 1.28 13.98 -1.01
C VAL A 20 -0.17 14.19 -1.45
N TRP A 21 -1.08 13.37 -0.93
CA TRP A 21 -2.49 13.39 -1.27
C TRP A 21 -3.32 13.85 -0.08
N ARG A 22 -4.30 14.70 -0.34
CA ARG A 22 -5.36 14.95 0.64
C ARG A 22 -6.32 13.78 0.64
N ALA A 23 -6.94 13.51 1.79
CA ALA A 23 -7.84 12.37 1.93
C ALA A 23 -8.96 12.36 0.89
N GLY A 24 -9.49 13.53 0.52
CA GLY A 24 -10.53 13.64 -0.51
C GLY A 24 -10.04 13.47 -1.95
N GLU A 25 -8.75 13.56 -2.19
CA GLU A 25 -8.15 13.44 -3.52
C GLU A 25 -7.72 12.02 -3.84
N LEU A 26 -7.54 11.18 -2.82
CA LEU A 26 -6.99 9.84 -2.97
C LEU A 26 -7.83 8.96 -3.90
N GLY A 27 -9.15 9.07 -3.84
CA GLY A 27 -10.07 8.30 -4.66
C GLY A 27 -10.15 8.77 -6.12
N GLY A 28 -9.71 9.99 -6.43
CA GLY A 28 -9.72 10.55 -7.79
C GLY A 28 -8.37 10.54 -8.50
N ALA A 29 -7.32 10.15 -7.80
CA ALA A 29 -5.97 10.14 -8.34
C ALA A 29 -5.73 8.93 -9.24
N SER A 30 -5.01 9.15 -10.33
CA SER A 30 -4.47 8.05 -11.12
C SER A 30 -3.31 7.41 -10.37
N LEU A 31 -3.58 6.34 -9.65
CA LEU A 31 -2.59 5.61 -8.88
C LEU A 31 -2.01 4.46 -9.70
N HIS A 32 -0.69 4.37 -9.74
CA HIS A 32 -0.05 3.14 -10.18
C HIS A 32 -0.20 2.11 -9.08
N THR A 33 -0.80 0.99 -9.40
CA THR A 33 -1.10 -0.07 -8.43
C THR A 33 -0.63 -1.42 -8.92
N VAL A 34 -0.45 -2.33 -7.98
CA VAL A 34 -0.21 -3.75 -8.23
C VAL A 34 -1.47 -4.51 -7.86
N ASP A 35 -1.92 -5.39 -8.75
CA ASP A 35 -3.06 -6.28 -8.46
C ASP A 35 -2.79 -7.06 -7.17
N THR A 36 -3.77 -7.07 -6.27
CA THR A 36 -3.64 -7.79 -5.00
C THR A 36 -3.69 -9.31 -5.16
N GLY A 37 -4.21 -9.79 -6.30
CA GLY A 37 -4.55 -11.20 -6.51
C GLY A 37 -5.93 -11.58 -5.99
N TYR A 38 -6.66 -10.65 -5.40
CA TYR A 38 -7.99 -10.86 -4.85
C TYR A 38 -8.95 -9.84 -5.44
N ALA A 39 -9.88 -10.31 -6.27
CA ALA A 39 -10.81 -9.42 -6.99
C ALA A 39 -11.65 -8.56 -6.03
N GLY A 40 -12.11 -9.14 -4.92
CA GLY A 40 -12.90 -8.40 -3.93
C GLY A 40 -12.12 -7.28 -3.25
N LEU A 41 -10.83 -7.50 -3.00
CA LEU A 41 -9.96 -6.50 -2.40
C LEU A 41 -9.65 -5.38 -3.41
N ASN A 42 -9.40 -5.73 -4.66
CA ASN A 42 -9.17 -4.76 -5.72
C ASN A 42 -10.34 -3.79 -5.89
N GLN A 43 -11.57 -4.26 -5.68
CA GLN A 43 -12.77 -3.43 -5.80
C GLN A 43 -12.86 -2.34 -4.72
N VAL A 44 -12.30 -2.58 -3.54
CA VAL A 44 -12.39 -1.63 -2.42
C VAL A 44 -11.15 -0.75 -2.27
N LEU A 45 -10.03 -1.13 -2.87
CA LEU A 45 -8.81 -0.33 -2.82
C LEU A 45 -8.83 0.77 -3.88
N PRO A 46 -8.38 1.98 -3.53
CA PRO A 46 -8.20 3.05 -4.51
C PRO A 46 -7.24 2.62 -5.63
N GLY A 47 -7.64 2.83 -6.87
CA GLY A 47 -6.83 2.43 -8.03
C GLY A 47 -6.87 0.94 -8.36
N GLY A 48 -7.61 0.13 -7.61
CA GLY A 48 -7.82 -1.28 -7.92
C GLY A 48 -6.71 -2.23 -7.48
N GLY A 49 -5.82 -1.83 -6.59
CA GLY A 49 -4.74 -2.67 -6.11
C GLY A 49 -3.88 -1.99 -5.05
N TRP A 50 -2.77 -2.62 -4.68
CA TRP A 50 -1.80 -2.03 -3.78
C TRP A 50 -1.09 -0.85 -4.44
N PRO A 51 -1.00 0.33 -3.79
CA PRO A 51 -0.30 1.47 -4.38
C PRO A 51 1.20 1.19 -4.52
N GLN A 52 1.76 1.57 -5.66
CA GLN A 52 3.21 1.53 -5.89
C GLN A 52 3.87 2.82 -5.42
N GLY A 53 5.09 2.70 -4.91
CA GLY A 53 5.86 3.86 -4.47
C GLY A 53 5.31 4.54 -3.22
N ALA A 54 4.49 3.84 -2.43
CA ALA A 54 3.86 4.35 -1.23
C ALA A 54 4.10 3.41 -0.05
N LEU A 55 3.96 3.95 1.14
CA LEU A 55 3.93 3.15 2.36
C LEU A 55 2.51 2.64 2.59
N ILE A 56 2.38 1.35 2.82
CA ILE A 56 1.12 0.69 3.12
C ILE A 56 1.18 0.18 4.54
N GLU A 57 0.23 0.59 5.36
CA GLU A 57 0.10 0.10 6.73
C GLU A 57 -1.06 -0.91 6.79
N LEU A 58 -0.78 -2.09 7.30
CA LEU A 58 -1.76 -3.15 7.50
C LEU A 58 -2.06 -3.26 9.00
N LEU A 59 -3.25 -2.84 9.39
CA LEU A 59 -3.71 -2.95 10.77
C LEU A 59 -4.45 -4.27 10.95
N GLN A 60 -3.97 -5.08 11.87
CA GLN A 60 -4.56 -6.38 12.17
C GLN A 60 -4.51 -6.66 13.67
N PRO A 61 -5.45 -7.48 14.19
CA PRO A 61 -5.51 -7.75 15.63
C PRO A 61 -4.26 -8.43 16.18
N GLN A 62 -3.62 -9.26 15.36
CA GLN A 62 -2.44 -10.01 15.76
C GLN A 62 -1.48 -10.16 14.57
N ALA A 63 -0.24 -9.75 14.77
CA ALA A 63 0.79 -9.91 13.76
C ALA A 63 1.20 -11.39 13.59
N GLY A 64 1.62 -11.74 12.37
CA GLY A 64 2.13 -13.07 12.06
C GLY A 64 1.08 -14.08 11.61
N LEU A 65 -0.19 -13.71 11.48
CA LEU A 65 -1.24 -14.66 11.10
C LEU A 65 -1.47 -14.72 9.58
N ASN A 66 -1.72 -13.60 8.94
CA ASN A 66 -2.26 -13.59 7.58
C ASN A 66 -1.52 -12.68 6.60
N GLU A 67 -0.53 -11.91 7.05
CA GLU A 67 0.14 -10.92 6.21
C GLU A 67 0.72 -11.52 4.94
N TRP A 68 1.39 -12.66 5.08
CA TRP A 68 2.05 -13.30 3.95
C TRP A 68 1.05 -13.82 2.92
N GLY A 69 -0.03 -14.43 3.37
CA GLY A 69 -1.09 -14.89 2.48
C GLY A 69 -1.73 -13.72 1.72
N LEU A 70 -1.88 -12.59 2.37
CA LEU A 70 -2.45 -11.40 1.77
C LEU A 70 -1.51 -10.75 0.75
N LEU A 71 -0.21 -10.69 1.04
CA LEU A 71 0.77 -9.96 0.24
C LEU A 71 1.45 -10.82 -0.83
N ALA A 72 1.50 -12.13 -0.65
CA ALA A 72 2.27 -13.03 -1.51
C ALA A 72 1.93 -12.92 -3.00
N PRO A 73 0.66 -12.84 -3.43
CA PRO A 73 0.36 -12.72 -4.86
C PRO A 73 0.91 -11.44 -5.48
N ALA A 74 0.80 -10.31 -4.78
CA ALA A 74 1.32 -9.03 -5.27
C ALA A 74 2.85 -9.01 -5.29
N LEU A 75 3.49 -9.56 -4.27
CA LEU A 75 4.95 -9.65 -4.20
C LEU A 75 5.50 -10.53 -5.32
N ALA A 76 4.86 -11.64 -5.62
CA ALA A 76 5.22 -12.51 -6.74
C ALA A 76 5.09 -11.76 -8.07
N ALA A 77 4.01 -11.02 -8.27
CA ALA A 77 3.79 -10.23 -9.48
C ALA A 77 4.88 -9.16 -9.67
N VAL A 78 5.27 -8.48 -8.60
CA VAL A 78 6.35 -7.48 -8.63
C VAL A 78 7.68 -8.11 -9.00
N GLN A 79 8.02 -9.26 -8.45
CA GLN A 79 9.27 -9.95 -8.78
C GLN A 79 9.31 -10.47 -10.21
N LEU A 80 8.18 -10.94 -10.73
CA LEU A 80 8.08 -11.37 -12.12
C LEU A 80 8.23 -10.19 -13.09
N ALA A 81 7.65 -9.04 -12.74
CA ALA A 81 7.73 -7.84 -13.57
C ALA A 81 9.13 -7.20 -13.56
N ALA A 82 9.87 -7.36 -12.48
CA ALA A 82 11.19 -6.77 -12.31
C ALA A 82 12.19 -7.78 -11.72
N PRO A 83 12.65 -8.74 -12.52
CA PRO A 83 13.64 -9.72 -12.07
C PRO A 83 14.90 -9.03 -11.58
N GLY A 84 15.42 -9.46 -10.45
CA GLY A 84 16.61 -8.87 -9.82
C GLY A 84 16.34 -7.78 -8.79
N GLN A 85 15.10 -7.36 -8.61
CA GLN A 85 14.74 -6.52 -7.46
C GLN A 85 14.78 -7.32 -6.16
N LEU A 86 15.33 -6.68 -5.13
CA LEU A 86 15.42 -7.28 -3.81
C LEU A 86 14.14 -7.01 -3.02
N MET A 87 13.66 -8.04 -2.35
CA MET A 87 12.63 -7.92 -1.32
C MET A 87 13.32 -7.95 0.04
N VAL A 88 13.12 -6.92 0.82
CA VAL A 88 13.78 -6.79 2.13
C VAL A 88 12.74 -6.90 3.23
N LEU A 89 12.96 -7.78 4.18
CA LEU A 89 12.14 -7.95 5.37
C LEU A 89 12.85 -7.32 6.56
N VAL A 90 12.18 -6.40 7.24
CA VAL A 90 12.74 -5.70 8.40
C VAL A 90 11.95 -6.08 9.64
N GLY A 91 12.57 -6.83 10.56
CA GLY A 91 11.96 -7.24 11.81
C GLY A 91 10.64 -7.99 11.68
N PRO A 92 10.52 -8.98 10.77
CA PRO A 92 9.25 -9.68 10.62
C PRO A 92 8.88 -10.38 11.93
N PRO A 93 7.57 -10.42 12.30
CA PRO A 93 7.14 -11.04 13.55
C PRO A 93 7.37 -12.55 13.56
N CYS A 94 7.46 -13.17 12.39
CA CYS A 94 7.85 -14.56 12.20
C CYS A 94 8.52 -14.71 10.84
N TRP A 95 9.32 -15.76 10.67
CA TRP A 95 9.90 -16.07 9.38
C TRP A 95 8.80 -16.56 8.43
N PRO A 96 8.75 -16.04 7.20
CA PRO A 96 7.78 -16.53 6.22
C PRO A 96 8.05 -17.99 5.91
N PHE A 97 6.98 -18.78 5.88
CA PHE A 97 7.04 -20.17 5.48
C PHE A 97 7.24 -20.23 3.96
N GLY A 98 8.32 -20.87 3.51
CA GLY A 98 8.70 -20.91 2.11
C GLY A 98 7.58 -21.28 1.13
N PRO A 99 6.78 -22.35 1.38
CA PRO A 99 5.65 -22.67 0.51
C PRO A 99 4.57 -21.60 0.42
N ALA A 100 4.41 -20.76 1.45
CA ALA A 100 3.45 -19.64 1.39
C ALA A 100 3.91 -18.54 0.44
N LEU A 101 5.21 -18.39 0.21
CA LEU A 101 5.78 -17.43 -0.72
C LEU A 101 5.91 -17.96 -2.15
N GLY A 102 5.97 -19.28 -2.30
CA GLY A 102 6.13 -19.95 -3.60
C GLY A 102 4.81 -20.30 -4.30
N ALA A 103 3.72 -19.96 -3.68
CA ALA A 103 2.40 -20.28 -4.23
C ALA A 103 2.02 -19.40 -5.41
#